data_cd8bf43106394bb332a3df098dc22bfe
#
_entry.id   cd8bf43106394bb332a3df098dc22bfe
#
_cell.length_a   1.000
_cell.length_b   1.000
_cell.length_c   1.000
_cell.angle_alpha   90.00
_cell.angle_beta   90.00
_cell.angle_gamma   90.00
#
_symmetry.space_group_name_H-M   'P 1'
#
loop_
_entity.id
_entity.type
_entity.pdbx_description
1 polymer ?
#
loop_
_entity_poly.entity_id
_entity_poly.type
_entity_poly.pdbx_seq_one_letter_code
_entity_poly.pdbx_strand_id
1 'polypeptide(L)'
;AVFIPELRESFDFRQNNPHHFLDVYGHICLSVENVRPQWQMRLTMLLHDIGKPRMHTVDENGISHFKKHQFQGAYMAEKILKRLRIDNASAKYIYELIWEHDNRIPATKKSVRRFMAQHDFDFVMDYLEVRRADTYAQSDYKRQEKLAELDHIAELAMEIKEDNECIHICDLDINGKDLLQMGFGGKDIGIGLELALNGVIDEKVENKKEELKGYIESNFKRQDKDNT
;
A
#
# COMPACT_ATOMS: atom_id res chain seq x y z
N ALA A 1 27.56 -5.50 2.93
CA ALA A 1 27.32 -4.55 4.05
C ALA A 1 28.27 -3.33 4.08
N VAL A 2 29.13 -3.11 3.06
CA VAL A 2 30.01 -1.91 3.05
C VAL A 2 29.17 -0.66 2.76
N PHE A 3 28.31 -0.70 1.75
CA PHE A 3 27.47 0.44 1.35
C PHE A 3 26.18 0.57 2.16
N ILE A 4 25.65 -0.55 2.69
CA ILE A 4 24.46 -0.62 3.53
C ILE A 4 24.81 -1.38 4.82
N PRO A 5 25.52 -0.73 5.77
CA PRO A 5 25.94 -1.39 7.01
C PRO A 5 24.78 -1.85 7.89
N GLU A 6 23.60 -1.24 7.73
CA GLU A 6 22.36 -1.60 8.44
C GLU A 6 21.92 -3.04 8.18
N LEU A 7 22.26 -3.63 7.01
CA LEU A 7 22.00 -5.05 6.71
C LEU A 7 22.70 -6.02 7.67
N ARG A 8 23.75 -5.58 8.38
CA ARG A 8 24.44 -6.43 9.36
C ARG A 8 23.53 -6.87 10.51
N GLU A 9 22.55 -6.04 10.87
CA GLU A 9 21.59 -6.38 11.91
C GLU A 9 20.70 -7.58 11.52
N SER A 10 20.60 -7.87 10.22
CA SER A 10 19.79 -8.98 9.68
C SER A 10 20.54 -10.31 9.62
N PHE A 11 21.88 -10.31 9.72
CA PHE A 11 22.70 -11.54 9.62
C PHE A 11 22.48 -12.42 10.85
N ASP A 12 22.28 -13.70 10.62
CA ASP A 12 22.02 -14.71 11.66
C ASP A 12 20.82 -14.37 12.57
N PHE A 13 19.96 -13.40 12.16
CA PHE A 13 18.81 -12.97 12.92
C PHE A 13 17.64 -13.93 12.67
N ARG A 14 17.45 -14.90 13.55
CA ARG A 14 16.40 -15.94 13.46
C ARG A 14 15.02 -15.36 13.64
N GLN A 15 14.09 -15.83 12.80
CA GLN A 15 12.70 -15.33 12.78
C GLN A 15 11.72 -16.23 13.56
N ASN A 16 12.11 -17.20 14.27
CA ASN A 16 11.39 -18.14 15.13
C ASN A 16 9.83 -18.05 15.06
N ASN A 17 9.28 -18.26 13.86
CA ASN A 17 7.84 -18.36 13.61
C ASN A 17 7.57 -19.29 12.41
N PRO A 18 6.34 -19.83 12.25
CA PRO A 18 6.05 -20.84 11.24
C PRO A 18 6.14 -20.33 9.79
N HIS A 19 6.14 -19.02 9.58
CA HIS A 19 6.19 -18.41 8.25
C HIS A 19 7.60 -18.35 7.65
N HIS A 20 8.65 -18.48 8.47
CA HIS A 20 10.02 -18.30 8.03
C HIS A 20 10.90 -19.51 8.37
N PHE A 21 11.73 -19.95 7.43
CA PHE A 21 12.70 -21.02 7.60
C PHE A 21 14.15 -20.51 7.50
N LEU A 22 14.34 -19.28 7.04
CA LEU A 22 15.61 -18.57 6.94
C LEU A 22 15.74 -17.52 8.04
N ASP A 23 16.96 -17.08 8.32
CA ASP A 23 17.20 -15.83 9.03
C ASP A 23 16.70 -14.63 8.19
N VAL A 24 16.69 -13.42 8.76
CA VAL A 24 16.20 -12.24 8.05
C VAL A 24 17.01 -11.96 6.79
N TYR A 25 18.34 -12.12 6.84
CA TYR A 25 19.20 -11.84 5.68
C TYR A 25 19.01 -12.85 4.56
N GLY A 26 18.97 -14.14 4.88
CA GLY A 26 18.70 -15.20 3.90
C GLY A 26 17.33 -15.03 3.23
N HIS A 27 16.30 -14.65 4.01
CA HIS A 27 14.99 -14.31 3.48
C HIS A 27 15.05 -13.12 2.52
N ILE A 28 15.75 -12.04 2.89
CA ILE A 28 15.96 -10.87 2.03
C ILE A 28 16.63 -11.28 0.69
N CYS A 29 17.71 -12.07 0.75
CA CYS A 29 18.41 -12.51 -0.46
C CYS A 29 17.48 -13.31 -1.39
N LEU A 30 16.74 -14.27 -0.85
CA LEU A 30 15.81 -15.08 -1.63
C LEU A 30 14.67 -14.24 -2.21
N SER A 31 14.18 -13.23 -1.48
CA SER A 31 13.19 -12.29 -1.98
C SER A 31 13.70 -11.48 -3.18
N VAL A 32 14.96 -11.02 -3.14
CA VAL A 32 15.61 -10.32 -4.27
C VAL A 32 15.70 -11.19 -5.52
N GLU A 33 15.89 -12.50 -5.37
CA GLU A 33 15.96 -13.45 -6.49
C GLU A 33 14.58 -13.67 -7.15
N ASN A 34 13.50 -13.55 -6.37
CA ASN A 34 12.12 -13.81 -6.81
C ASN A 34 11.42 -12.60 -7.45
N VAL A 35 12.05 -11.43 -7.52
CA VAL A 35 11.51 -10.24 -8.16
C VAL A 35 12.18 -10.01 -9.51
N ARG A 36 11.47 -9.38 -10.46
CA ARG A 36 12.02 -9.07 -11.79
C ARG A 36 13.34 -8.29 -11.71
N PRO A 37 14.25 -8.41 -12.73
CA PRO A 37 15.58 -7.84 -12.68
C PRO A 37 15.62 -6.32 -12.94
N GLN A 38 14.68 -5.58 -12.37
CA GLN A 38 14.65 -4.12 -12.35
C GLN A 38 15.29 -3.64 -11.05
N TRP A 39 16.22 -2.69 -11.13
CA TRP A 39 17.02 -2.30 -9.97
C TRP A 39 16.21 -1.73 -8.81
N GLN A 40 15.13 -0.96 -9.11
CA GLN A 40 14.23 -0.42 -8.08
C GLN A 40 13.55 -1.56 -7.30
N MET A 41 13.02 -2.56 -8.02
CA MET A 41 12.34 -3.70 -7.41
C MET A 41 13.31 -4.53 -6.57
N ARG A 42 14.51 -4.80 -7.08
CA ARG A 42 15.55 -5.51 -6.33
C ARG A 42 16.03 -4.74 -5.11
N LEU A 43 16.14 -3.41 -5.21
CA LEU A 43 16.54 -2.58 -4.07
C LEU A 43 15.40 -2.49 -3.04
N THR A 44 14.14 -2.45 -3.49
CA THR A 44 12.97 -2.60 -2.62
C THR A 44 13.05 -3.89 -1.82
N MET A 45 13.24 -5.03 -2.49
CA MET A 45 13.34 -6.33 -1.81
C MET A 45 14.57 -6.43 -0.92
N LEU A 46 15.70 -5.81 -1.29
CA LEU A 46 16.89 -5.77 -0.42
C LEU A 46 16.63 -5.03 0.90
N LEU A 47 15.70 -4.07 0.91
CA LEU A 47 15.44 -3.19 2.05
C LEU A 47 14.10 -3.45 2.75
N HIS A 48 13.18 -4.27 2.18
CA HIS A 48 11.82 -4.41 2.70
C HIS A 48 11.78 -4.83 4.17
N ASP A 49 12.63 -5.75 4.55
CA ASP A 49 12.67 -6.35 5.89
C ASP A 49 13.81 -5.84 6.79
N ILE A 50 14.54 -4.81 6.37
CA ILE A 50 15.67 -4.25 7.14
C ILE A 50 15.26 -3.72 8.52
N GLY A 51 13.97 -3.43 8.71
CA GLY A 51 13.39 -2.97 9.98
C GLY A 51 13.12 -4.08 10.98
N LYS A 52 13.08 -5.36 10.57
CA LYS A 52 12.71 -6.50 11.44
C LYS A 52 13.54 -6.61 12.70
N PRO A 53 14.90 -6.54 12.67
CA PRO A 53 15.68 -6.69 13.89
C PRO A 53 15.35 -5.65 14.97
N ARG A 54 14.98 -4.43 14.55
CA ARG A 54 14.68 -3.32 15.46
C ARG A 54 13.26 -3.34 16.02
N MET A 55 12.36 -4.10 15.38
CA MET A 55 10.95 -4.24 15.77
C MET A 55 10.63 -5.62 16.35
N HIS A 56 11.65 -6.40 16.67
CA HIS A 56 11.53 -7.75 17.20
C HIS A 56 10.94 -7.76 18.60
N THR A 57 9.93 -8.58 18.79
CA THR A 57 9.36 -8.94 20.10
C THR A 57 9.13 -10.45 20.14
N VAL A 58 9.10 -11.03 21.34
CA VAL A 58 8.83 -12.45 21.54
C VAL A 58 7.64 -12.58 22.48
N ASP A 59 6.68 -13.44 22.14
CA ASP A 59 5.54 -13.71 23.00
C ASP A 59 5.86 -14.78 24.06
N GLU A 60 4.88 -15.11 24.92
CA GLU A 60 4.99 -16.10 25.99
C GLU A 60 5.28 -17.53 25.49
N ASN A 61 4.99 -17.82 24.22
CA ASN A 61 5.25 -19.11 23.57
C ASN A 61 6.62 -19.14 22.86
N GLY A 62 7.41 -18.08 22.96
CA GLY A 62 8.70 -17.96 22.31
C GLY A 62 8.61 -17.63 20.82
N ILE A 63 7.44 -17.23 20.31
CA ILE A 63 7.22 -16.87 18.89
C ILE A 63 7.67 -15.43 18.64
N SER A 64 8.46 -15.24 17.59
CA SER A 64 8.94 -13.92 17.16
C SER A 64 7.86 -13.14 16.38
N HIS A 65 7.72 -11.87 16.72
CA HIS A 65 6.84 -10.90 16.04
C HIS A 65 7.63 -9.67 15.63
N PHE A 66 7.21 -9.05 14.51
CA PHE A 66 7.89 -7.91 13.90
C PHE A 66 6.89 -6.79 13.54
N LYS A 67 5.93 -6.50 14.43
CA LYS A 67 4.85 -5.54 14.15
C LYS A 67 5.44 -4.17 13.78
N LYS A 68 4.93 -3.59 12.69
CA LYS A 68 5.32 -2.27 12.16
C LYS A 68 6.77 -2.22 11.62
N HIS A 69 7.39 -3.37 11.33
CA HIS A 69 8.75 -3.42 10.75
C HIS A 69 8.80 -2.72 9.39
N GLN A 70 7.73 -2.75 8.60
CA GLN A 70 7.64 -2.08 7.30
C GLN A 70 7.82 -0.56 7.43
N PHE A 71 7.23 0.08 8.42
CA PHE A 71 7.39 1.51 8.67
C PHE A 71 8.81 1.86 9.13
N GLN A 72 9.34 1.07 10.06
CA GLN A 72 10.74 1.22 10.50
C GLN A 72 11.71 0.99 9.34
N GLY A 73 11.45 -0.03 8.51
CA GLY A 73 12.22 -0.34 7.31
C GLY A 73 12.18 0.79 6.29
N ALA A 74 11.01 1.37 6.02
CA ALA A 74 10.85 2.51 5.12
C ALA A 74 11.65 3.74 5.59
N TYR A 75 11.61 4.10 6.88
CA TYR A 75 12.44 5.18 7.43
C TYR A 75 13.94 4.91 7.35
N MET A 76 14.35 3.65 7.53
CA MET A 76 15.76 3.26 7.33
C MET A 76 16.13 3.36 5.86
N ALA A 77 15.27 2.87 4.96
CA ALA A 77 15.46 2.91 3.52
C ALA A 77 15.60 4.35 3.01
N GLU A 78 14.77 5.30 3.46
CA GLU A 78 14.88 6.71 3.10
C GLU A 78 16.28 7.28 3.33
N LYS A 79 16.87 7.00 4.50
CA LYS A 79 18.21 7.45 4.86
C LYS A 79 19.29 6.76 4.01
N ILE A 80 19.12 5.47 3.72
CA ILE A 80 20.01 4.68 2.89
C ILE A 80 19.97 5.19 1.44
N LEU A 81 18.78 5.38 0.86
CA LEU A 81 18.59 5.84 -0.50
C LEU A 81 19.18 7.25 -0.71
N LYS A 82 18.98 8.15 0.26
CA LYS A 82 19.61 9.47 0.26
C LYS A 82 21.14 9.39 0.30
N ARG A 83 21.70 8.52 1.15
CA ARG A 83 23.16 8.29 1.24
C ARG A 83 23.73 7.72 -0.05
N LEU A 84 22.98 6.82 -0.71
CA LEU A 84 23.35 6.23 -2.00
C LEU A 84 23.13 7.19 -3.19
N ARG A 85 22.60 8.38 -2.95
CA ARG A 85 22.29 9.41 -3.97
C ARG A 85 21.32 8.91 -5.04
N ILE A 86 20.36 8.10 -4.65
CA ILE A 86 19.25 7.71 -5.53
C ILE A 86 18.39 8.97 -5.79
N ASP A 87 17.92 9.13 -7.04
CA ASP A 87 17.04 10.24 -7.41
C ASP A 87 15.74 10.23 -6.58
N ASN A 88 15.15 11.42 -6.40
CA ASN A 88 13.99 11.58 -5.51
C ASN A 88 12.76 10.77 -5.94
N ALA A 89 12.53 10.61 -7.24
CA ALA A 89 11.37 9.87 -7.73
C ALA A 89 11.52 8.37 -7.43
N SER A 90 12.68 7.79 -7.78
CA SER A 90 12.99 6.38 -7.46
C SER A 90 13.03 6.14 -5.95
N ALA A 91 13.61 7.07 -5.18
CA ALA A 91 13.68 6.94 -3.72
C ALA A 91 12.29 6.95 -3.08
N LYS A 92 11.39 7.85 -3.52
CA LYS A 92 10.00 7.88 -3.08
C LYS A 92 9.27 6.58 -3.42
N TYR A 93 9.41 6.11 -4.66
CA TYR A 93 8.78 4.88 -5.13
C TYR A 93 9.20 3.65 -4.32
N ILE A 94 10.51 3.48 -4.09
CA ILE A 94 11.05 2.39 -3.27
C ILE A 94 10.54 2.50 -1.82
N TYR A 95 10.53 3.72 -1.26
CA TYR A 95 10.01 3.98 0.08
C TYR A 95 8.55 3.54 0.21
N GLU A 96 7.69 3.93 -0.76
CA GLU A 96 6.27 3.60 -0.74
C GLU A 96 6.05 2.09 -0.88
N LEU A 97 6.78 1.39 -1.74
CA LEU A 97 6.70 -0.06 -1.84
C LEU A 97 7.12 -0.76 -0.54
N ILE A 98 8.19 -0.28 0.13
CA ILE A 98 8.61 -0.81 1.43
C ILE A 98 7.56 -0.51 2.51
N TRP A 99 6.96 0.68 2.49
CA TRP A 99 5.91 1.06 3.43
C TRP A 99 4.69 0.15 3.32
N GLU A 100 4.29 -0.19 2.09
CA GLU A 100 3.08 -0.97 1.81
C GLU A 100 3.31 -2.49 1.80
N HIS A 101 4.55 -3.00 1.76
CA HIS A 101 4.82 -4.41 1.47
C HIS A 101 4.15 -5.40 2.45
N ASP A 102 3.91 -5.03 3.71
CA ASP A 102 3.19 -5.86 4.70
C ASP A 102 1.72 -5.43 4.89
N ASN A 103 1.24 -4.44 4.13
CA ASN A 103 -0.18 -4.08 4.09
C ASN A 103 -0.97 -5.20 3.39
N ARG A 104 -1.96 -5.76 4.07
CA ARG A 104 -2.80 -6.84 3.54
C ARG A 104 -4.12 -6.25 3.07
N ILE A 105 -4.24 -6.09 1.76
CA ILE A 105 -5.48 -5.63 1.13
C ILE A 105 -6.44 -6.82 1.09
N PRO A 106 -7.65 -6.73 1.67
CA PRO A 106 -8.67 -7.76 1.47
C PRO A 106 -8.98 -7.94 -0.01
N ALA A 107 -9.09 -9.18 -0.49
CA ALA A 107 -9.39 -9.51 -1.88
C ALA A 107 -10.86 -9.24 -2.22
N THR A 108 -11.27 -7.97 -2.11
CA THR A 108 -12.60 -7.47 -2.47
C THR A 108 -12.47 -6.26 -3.40
N LYS A 109 -13.38 -6.13 -4.35
CA LYS A 109 -13.38 -5.03 -5.33
C LYS A 109 -13.30 -3.65 -4.67
N LYS A 110 -14.08 -3.47 -3.59
CA LYS A 110 -14.05 -2.25 -2.77
C LYS A 110 -12.66 -1.93 -2.19
N SER A 111 -11.98 -2.93 -1.62
CA SER A 111 -10.65 -2.74 -1.01
C SER A 111 -9.59 -2.44 -2.07
N VAL A 112 -9.68 -3.11 -3.22
CA VAL A 112 -8.78 -2.86 -4.35
C VAL A 112 -9.01 -1.47 -4.94
N ARG A 113 -10.27 -1.02 -5.15
CA ARG A 113 -10.58 0.37 -5.56
C ARG A 113 -9.97 1.40 -4.62
N ARG A 114 -10.09 1.20 -3.30
CA ARG A 114 -9.52 2.11 -2.30
C ARG A 114 -8.00 2.18 -2.38
N PHE A 115 -7.35 1.06 -2.62
CA PHE A 115 -5.89 1.03 -2.78
C PHE A 115 -5.47 1.68 -4.11
N MET A 116 -6.19 1.41 -5.21
CA MET A 116 -5.97 2.05 -6.51
C MET A 116 -6.29 3.56 -6.51
N ALA A 117 -7.17 4.02 -5.63
CA ALA A 117 -7.43 5.46 -5.45
C ALA A 117 -6.26 6.21 -4.79
N GLN A 118 -5.41 5.49 -4.05
CA GLN A 118 -4.22 6.05 -3.38
C GLN A 118 -2.94 5.87 -4.21
N HIS A 119 -2.92 4.84 -5.05
CA HIS A 119 -1.77 4.43 -5.85
C HIS A 119 -2.21 4.18 -7.29
N ASP A 120 -1.36 4.48 -8.26
CA ASP A 120 -1.66 4.15 -9.64
C ASP A 120 -1.63 2.62 -9.89
N PHE A 121 -2.19 2.20 -11.02
CA PHE A 121 -2.28 0.78 -11.38
C PHE A 121 -0.90 0.10 -11.44
N ASP A 122 0.11 0.77 -11.98
CA ASP A 122 1.44 0.19 -12.14
C ASP A 122 2.09 -0.02 -10.76
N PHE A 123 1.90 0.90 -9.82
CA PHE A 123 2.31 0.72 -8.43
C PHE A 123 1.61 -0.49 -7.78
N VAL A 124 0.30 -0.65 -8.00
CA VAL A 124 -0.46 -1.79 -7.44
C VAL A 124 0.09 -3.11 -7.96
N MET A 125 0.41 -3.20 -9.26
CA MET A 125 1.01 -4.41 -9.85
C MET A 125 2.40 -4.69 -9.29
N ASP A 126 3.22 -3.65 -9.07
CA ASP A 126 4.54 -3.77 -8.46
C ASP A 126 4.47 -4.15 -6.98
N TYR A 127 3.51 -3.59 -6.23
CA TYR A 127 3.21 -4.03 -4.86
C TYR A 127 2.85 -5.52 -4.81
N LEU A 128 2.01 -6.01 -5.72
CA LEU A 128 1.65 -7.43 -5.79
C LEU A 128 2.86 -8.31 -6.13
N GLU A 129 3.77 -7.84 -7.00
CA GLU A 129 5.02 -8.54 -7.30
C GLU A 129 5.93 -8.62 -6.07
N VAL A 130 6.10 -7.52 -5.33
CA VAL A 130 6.82 -7.47 -4.05
C VAL A 130 6.24 -8.49 -3.06
N ARG A 131 4.92 -8.52 -2.92
CA ARG A 131 4.20 -9.47 -2.05
C ARG A 131 4.41 -10.92 -2.47
N ARG A 132 4.42 -11.21 -3.77
CA ARG A 132 4.71 -12.56 -4.30
C ARG A 132 6.14 -12.97 -4.01
N ALA A 133 7.11 -12.08 -4.26
CA ALA A 133 8.52 -12.34 -4.02
C ALA A 133 8.79 -12.62 -2.54
N ASP A 134 8.21 -11.84 -1.63
CA ASP A 134 8.25 -12.08 -0.19
C ASP A 134 7.62 -13.43 0.18
N THR A 135 6.45 -13.75 -0.38
CA THR A 135 5.75 -15.02 -0.13
C THR A 135 6.56 -16.23 -0.60
N TYR A 136 7.24 -16.14 -1.74
CA TYR A 136 8.12 -17.22 -2.23
C TYR A 136 9.35 -17.43 -1.35
N ALA A 137 9.84 -16.38 -0.70
CA ALA A 137 10.96 -16.46 0.24
C ALA A 137 10.55 -16.95 1.65
N GLN A 138 9.25 -17.10 1.92
CA GLN A 138 8.70 -17.67 3.15
C GLN A 138 8.64 -19.21 3.09
N SER A 139 8.27 -19.83 4.24
CA SER A 139 7.99 -21.27 4.31
C SER A 139 6.77 -21.65 3.45
N ASP A 140 6.55 -22.94 3.24
CA ASP A 140 5.37 -23.42 2.50
C ASP A 140 4.05 -23.24 3.28
N TYR A 141 4.13 -22.78 4.54
CA TYR A 141 2.95 -22.56 5.37
C TYR A 141 2.00 -21.54 4.74
N LYS A 142 0.84 -22.02 4.32
CA LYS A 142 -0.21 -21.23 3.62
C LYS A 142 0.25 -20.51 2.36
N ARG A 143 1.36 -20.94 1.73
CA ARG A 143 1.90 -20.27 0.53
C ARG A 143 0.88 -20.22 -0.60
N GLN A 144 0.22 -21.34 -0.90
CA GLN A 144 -0.75 -21.43 -1.99
C GLN A 144 -1.96 -20.52 -1.77
N GLU A 145 -2.47 -20.47 -0.53
CA GLU A 145 -3.58 -19.58 -0.16
C GLU A 145 -3.20 -18.11 -0.35
N LYS A 146 -2.00 -17.72 0.11
CA LYS A 146 -1.48 -16.36 -0.06
C LYS A 146 -1.31 -15.97 -1.53
N LEU A 147 -0.76 -16.86 -2.35
CA LEU A 147 -0.56 -16.62 -3.78
C LEU A 147 -1.91 -16.49 -4.51
N ALA A 148 -2.87 -17.35 -4.22
CA ALA A 148 -4.21 -17.29 -4.80
C ALA A 148 -4.93 -15.97 -4.42
N GLU A 149 -4.77 -15.49 -3.19
CA GLU A 149 -5.30 -14.18 -2.78
C GLU A 149 -4.67 -13.04 -3.58
N LEU A 150 -3.34 -13.05 -3.77
CA LEU A 150 -2.65 -12.05 -4.58
C LEU A 150 -3.05 -12.09 -6.06
N ASP A 151 -3.28 -13.30 -6.62
CA ASP A 151 -3.77 -13.47 -7.99
C ASP A 151 -5.17 -12.89 -8.14
N HIS A 152 -6.07 -13.15 -7.19
CA HIS A 152 -7.41 -12.58 -7.22
C HIS A 152 -7.42 -11.04 -7.07
N ILE A 153 -6.54 -10.47 -6.23
CA ILE A 153 -6.39 -9.00 -6.14
C ILE A 153 -5.92 -8.43 -7.48
N ALA A 154 -5.00 -9.11 -8.18
CA ALA A 154 -4.53 -8.67 -9.49
C ALA A 154 -5.65 -8.71 -10.54
N GLU A 155 -6.47 -9.77 -10.55
CA GLU A 155 -7.65 -9.88 -11.43
C GLU A 155 -8.63 -8.73 -11.19
N LEU A 156 -8.96 -8.44 -9.92
CA LEU A 156 -9.83 -7.32 -9.57
C LEU A 156 -9.25 -5.96 -9.98
N ALA A 157 -7.94 -5.77 -9.84
CA ALA A 157 -7.28 -4.51 -10.25
C ALA A 157 -7.32 -4.33 -11.78
N MET A 158 -7.14 -5.41 -12.55
CA MET A 158 -7.28 -5.38 -14.00
C MET A 158 -8.72 -5.07 -14.41
N GLU A 159 -9.71 -5.73 -13.81
CA GLU A 159 -11.14 -5.48 -14.07
C GLU A 159 -11.51 -4.00 -13.82
N ILE A 160 -11.12 -3.44 -12.66
CA ILE A 160 -11.37 -2.03 -12.31
C ILE A 160 -10.77 -1.09 -13.37
N LYS A 161 -9.54 -1.40 -13.84
CA LYS A 161 -8.86 -0.60 -14.87
C LYS A 161 -9.53 -0.72 -16.23
N GLU A 162 -9.89 -1.94 -16.67
CA GLU A 162 -10.52 -2.20 -17.97
C GLU A 162 -11.92 -1.59 -18.06
N ASP A 163 -12.69 -1.67 -16.97
CA ASP A 163 -14.02 -1.07 -16.85
C ASP A 163 -13.99 0.46 -16.70
N ASN A 164 -12.80 1.06 -16.58
CA ASN A 164 -12.62 2.49 -16.29
C ASN A 164 -13.47 2.96 -15.10
N GLU A 165 -13.47 2.18 -14.02
CA GLU A 165 -14.26 2.50 -12.85
C GLU A 165 -13.84 3.82 -12.19
N CYS A 166 -14.80 4.52 -11.61
CA CYS A 166 -14.56 5.77 -10.89
C CYS A 166 -13.78 5.51 -9.58
N ILE A 167 -12.50 5.83 -9.59
CA ILE A 167 -11.60 5.68 -8.43
C ILE A 167 -10.90 6.99 -8.06
N HIS A 168 -11.02 8.03 -8.89
CA HIS A 168 -10.45 9.36 -8.63
C HIS A 168 -11.53 10.45 -8.72
N ILE A 169 -11.29 11.59 -8.08
CA ILE A 169 -12.23 12.74 -8.11
C ILE A 169 -12.50 13.21 -9.55
N CYS A 170 -11.52 13.11 -10.45
CA CYS A 170 -11.69 13.48 -11.87
C CYS A 170 -12.63 12.54 -12.63
N ASP A 171 -12.91 11.35 -12.13
CA ASP A 171 -13.78 10.34 -12.75
C ASP A 171 -15.26 10.53 -12.34
N LEU A 172 -15.51 11.41 -11.35
CA LEU A 172 -16.87 11.70 -10.89
C LEU A 172 -17.67 12.44 -11.96
N ASP A 173 -18.97 12.10 -12.10
CA ASP A 173 -19.92 12.80 -12.98
C ASP A 173 -20.38 14.15 -12.40
N ILE A 174 -19.70 14.63 -11.37
CA ILE A 174 -19.81 15.98 -10.81
C ILE A 174 -18.44 16.60 -10.58
N ASN A 175 -18.42 17.92 -10.48
CA ASN A 175 -17.18 18.66 -10.27
C ASN A 175 -17.41 19.86 -9.33
N GLY A 176 -16.34 20.62 -9.06
CA GLY A 176 -16.38 21.75 -8.14
C GLY A 176 -17.38 22.85 -8.54
N LYS A 177 -17.69 23.01 -9.84
CA LYS A 177 -18.69 24.01 -10.30
C LYS A 177 -20.11 23.57 -9.91
N ASP A 178 -20.38 22.26 -9.96
CA ASP A 178 -21.68 21.73 -9.54
C ASP A 178 -21.89 21.96 -8.04
N LEU A 179 -20.85 21.73 -7.22
CA LEU A 179 -20.92 21.98 -5.79
C LEU A 179 -21.06 23.47 -5.46
N LEU A 180 -20.41 24.36 -6.23
CA LEU A 180 -20.63 25.80 -6.10
C LEU A 180 -22.09 26.16 -6.34
N GLN A 181 -22.76 25.59 -7.35
CA GLN A 181 -24.18 25.81 -7.63
C GLN A 181 -25.09 25.26 -6.50
N MET A 182 -24.64 24.23 -5.78
CA MET A 182 -25.31 23.70 -4.59
C MET A 182 -25.05 24.55 -3.33
N GLY A 183 -24.28 25.64 -3.44
CA GLY A 183 -23.97 26.54 -2.33
C GLY A 183 -22.79 26.12 -1.46
N PHE A 184 -21.97 25.19 -1.94
CA PHE A 184 -20.69 24.86 -1.31
C PHE A 184 -19.63 25.91 -1.66
N GLY A 185 -18.65 26.13 -0.77
CA GLY A 185 -17.58 27.08 -1.01
C GLY A 185 -16.28 26.72 -0.29
N GLY A 186 -15.17 27.24 -0.79
CA GLY A 186 -13.86 27.04 -0.16
C GLY A 186 -13.50 25.56 -0.01
N LYS A 187 -13.13 25.15 1.21
CA LYS A 187 -12.72 23.76 1.52
C LYS A 187 -13.86 22.75 1.41
N ASP A 188 -15.11 23.19 1.56
CA ASP A 188 -16.26 22.29 1.55
C ASP A 188 -16.46 21.63 0.18
N ILE A 189 -15.99 22.26 -0.91
CA ILE A 189 -16.03 21.68 -2.25
C ILE A 189 -15.16 20.41 -2.31
N GLY A 190 -13.92 20.47 -1.83
CA GLY A 190 -13.02 19.31 -1.80
C GLY A 190 -13.60 18.19 -0.94
N ILE A 191 -14.08 18.52 0.25
CA ILE A 191 -14.70 17.54 1.18
C ILE A 191 -15.94 16.90 0.55
N GLY A 192 -16.77 17.67 -0.15
CA GLY A 192 -17.96 17.17 -0.84
C GLY A 192 -17.62 16.20 -1.98
N LEU A 193 -16.58 16.51 -2.77
CA LEU A 193 -16.10 15.62 -3.84
C LEU A 193 -15.48 14.33 -3.27
N GLU A 194 -14.70 14.42 -2.20
CA GLU A 194 -14.17 13.25 -1.50
C GLU A 194 -15.28 12.38 -0.90
N LEU A 195 -16.33 13.00 -0.34
CA LEU A 195 -17.49 12.29 0.16
C LEU A 195 -18.21 11.52 -0.97
N ALA A 196 -18.40 12.17 -2.12
CA ALA A 196 -18.99 11.55 -3.30
C ALA A 196 -18.15 10.37 -3.80
N LEU A 197 -16.83 10.56 -3.95
CA LEU A 197 -15.90 9.52 -4.39
C LEU A 197 -15.94 8.31 -3.44
N ASN A 198 -15.88 8.56 -2.14
CA ASN A 198 -15.97 7.49 -1.15
C ASN A 198 -17.33 6.77 -1.20
N GLY A 199 -18.40 7.49 -1.52
CA GLY A 199 -19.72 6.91 -1.73
C GLY A 199 -19.75 5.96 -2.93
N VAL A 200 -19.13 6.34 -4.04
CA VAL A 200 -19.03 5.50 -5.25
C VAL A 200 -18.15 4.27 -4.99
N ILE A 201 -16.94 4.45 -4.42
CA ILE A 201 -16.03 3.35 -4.08
C ILE A 201 -16.70 2.35 -3.13
N ASP A 202 -17.52 2.83 -2.20
CA ASP A 202 -18.26 2.02 -1.24
C ASP A 202 -19.56 1.42 -1.79
N GLU A 203 -19.90 1.67 -3.06
CA GLU A 203 -21.15 1.22 -3.72
C GLU A 203 -22.42 1.72 -3.01
N LYS A 204 -22.35 2.89 -2.35
CA LYS A 204 -23.47 3.54 -1.66
C LYS A 204 -24.29 4.46 -2.58
N VAL A 205 -23.67 4.91 -3.66
CA VAL A 205 -24.26 5.79 -4.68
C VAL A 205 -23.65 5.48 -6.04
N GLU A 206 -24.45 5.53 -7.09
CA GLU A 206 -23.97 5.42 -8.45
C GLU A 206 -23.26 6.70 -8.88
N ASN A 207 -22.25 6.58 -9.77
CA ASN A 207 -21.56 7.72 -10.35
C ASN A 207 -22.46 8.42 -11.41
N LYS A 208 -23.53 9.02 -10.96
CA LYS A 208 -24.49 9.80 -11.75
C LYS A 208 -24.71 11.14 -11.07
N LYS A 209 -24.70 12.20 -11.85
CA LYS A 209 -24.71 13.59 -11.36
C LYS A 209 -25.80 13.87 -10.30
N GLU A 210 -27.05 13.52 -10.57
CA GLU A 210 -28.15 13.83 -9.66
C GLU A 210 -28.14 12.94 -8.40
N GLU A 211 -27.71 11.68 -8.53
CA GLU A 211 -27.55 10.79 -7.39
C GLU A 211 -26.43 11.26 -6.46
N LEU A 212 -25.31 11.69 -7.04
CA LEU A 212 -24.18 12.22 -6.28
C LEU A 212 -24.54 13.51 -5.54
N LYS A 213 -25.30 14.41 -6.17
CA LYS A 213 -25.80 15.61 -5.50
C LYS A 213 -26.67 15.27 -4.29
N GLY A 214 -27.67 14.40 -4.47
CA GLY A 214 -28.54 13.96 -3.38
C GLY A 214 -27.76 13.24 -2.26
N TYR A 215 -26.77 12.44 -2.63
CA TYR A 215 -25.89 11.77 -1.67
C TYR A 215 -25.08 12.77 -0.82
N ILE A 216 -24.49 13.79 -1.47
CA ILE A 216 -23.75 14.85 -0.78
C ILE A 216 -24.69 15.63 0.14
N GLU A 217 -25.84 16.08 -0.33
CA GLU A 217 -26.80 16.83 0.48
C GLU A 217 -27.24 16.07 1.74
N SER A 218 -27.43 14.77 1.61
CA SER A 218 -27.88 13.91 2.71
C SER A 218 -26.78 13.57 3.72
N ASN A 219 -25.52 13.56 3.30
CA ASN A 219 -24.41 13.04 4.11
C ASN A 219 -23.37 14.09 4.49
N PHE A 220 -23.39 15.27 3.87
CA PHE A 220 -22.43 16.33 4.16
C PHE A 220 -22.80 17.02 5.47
N LYS A 221 -21.96 16.90 6.48
CA LYS A 221 -22.05 17.68 7.73
C LYS A 221 -21.19 18.93 7.57
N ARG A 222 -21.85 20.10 7.41
CA ARG A 222 -21.12 21.37 7.49
C ARG A 222 -20.42 21.42 8.85
N GLN A 223 -19.11 21.64 8.86
CA GLN A 223 -18.44 22.00 10.09
C GLN A 223 -18.98 23.37 10.49
N ASP A 224 -19.75 23.42 11.58
CA ASP A 224 -20.24 24.66 12.14
C ASP A 224 -19.05 25.60 12.35
N LYS A 225 -19.14 26.78 11.71
CA LYS A 225 -18.23 27.87 11.96
C LYS A 225 -18.60 28.49 13.31
N ASP A 226 -18.38 27.76 14.38
CA ASP A 226 -18.42 28.30 15.73
C ASP A 226 -17.04 28.14 16.32
N ASN A 227 -16.22 29.19 16.12
CA ASN A 227 -15.47 29.82 17.20
C ASN A 227 -14.76 31.06 16.64
N THR A 228 -15.45 32.17 16.81
CA THR A 228 -14.82 33.50 16.94
C THR A 228 -14.07 33.59 18.25
#